data_b37ee1923cb0f3577d02140c19a49d6a
#
_entry.id   b37ee1923cb0f3577d02140c19a49d6a
#
_cell.length_a   1.000
_cell.length_b   1.000
_cell.length_c   1.000
_cell.angle_alpha   90.00
_cell.angle_beta   90.00
_cell.angle_gamma   90.00
#
_symmetry.space_group_name_H-M   'P 1'
#
loop_
_entity.id
_entity.type
_entity.pdbx_description
1 polymer ?
#
loop_
_entity_poly.entity_id
_entity_poly.type
_entity_poly.pdbx_seq_one_letter_code
_entity_poly.pdbx_strand_id
1 'polypeptide(L)' 'MAKKVKNLYLRKGDHPLVLRSLFICRAKRHKWSNEEISVVIKKTLYKDKMSVYKILMGYIESK' A
#
# COMPACT_ATOMS: atom_id res chain seq x y z
N MET A 1 -3.21 14.76 -8.20
CA MET A 1 -4.02 14.05 -7.21
C MET A 1 -3.50 12.66 -6.98
N ALA A 2 -3.46 12.23 -5.75
CA ALA A 2 -2.98 10.89 -5.44
C ALA A 2 -4.07 9.87 -5.77
N LYS A 3 -3.66 8.78 -6.40
CA LYS A 3 -4.56 7.67 -6.62
C LYS A 3 -4.76 6.90 -5.32
N LYS A 4 -5.91 6.30 -5.19
CA LYS A 4 -6.20 5.45 -4.04
C LYS A 4 -6.71 4.10 -4.49
N VAL A 5 -6.43 3.10 -3.69
CA VAL A 5 -6.86 1.73 -3.93
C VAL A 5 -8.14 1.51 -3.13
N LYS A 6 -9.11 0.87 -3.74
CA LYS A 6 -10.39 0.59 -3.09
C LYS A 6 -10.49 -0.87 -2.70
N ASN A 7 -11.33 -1.15 -1.74
CA ASN A 7 -11.66 -2.52 -1.35
C ASN A 7 -10.46 -3.32 -0.88
N LEU A 8 -9.53 -2.64 -0.23
CA LEU A 8 -8.36 -3.30 0.32
C LEU A 8 -8.35 -3.07 1.82
N TYR A 9 -8.19 -4.16 2.56
CA TYR A 9 -8.09 -4.09 4.00
C TYR A 9 -6.72 -4.61 4.43
N LEU A 10 -6.02 -3.79 5.18
CA LEU A 10 -4.72 -4.18 5.73
C LEU A 10 -4.87 -4.41 7.23
N ARG A 11 -4.23 -5.45 7.73
CA ARG A 11 -4.28 -5.78 9.14
C ARG A 11 -3.10 -5.14 9.85
N LYS A 12 -3.43 -4.42 10.91
CA LYS A 12 -2.41 -3.86 11.76
C LYS A 12 -1.62 -4.99 12.40
N GLY A 13 -0.32 -4.92 12.33
CA GLY A 13 0.51 -5.96 12.91
C GLY A 13 0.99 -7.02 11.95
N ASP A 14 0.47 -7.05 10.74
CA ASP A 14 0.99 -7.95 9.73
C ASP A 14 2.41 -7.53 9.32
N HIS A 15 3.17 -8.51 8.86
CA HIS A 15 4.52 -8.24 8.41
C HIS A 15 4.50 -7.24 7.25
N PRO A 16 5.48 -6.31 7.20
CA PRO A 16 5.51 -5.33 6.10
C PRO A 16 5.49 -5.94 4.71
N LEU A 17 6.10 -7.09 4.53
CA LEU A 17 6.08 -7.75 3.22
C LEU A 17 4.67 -8.17 2.83
N VAL A 18 3.88 -8.63 3.81
CA VAL A 18 2.49 -9.00 3.55
C VAL A 18 1.69 -7.76 3.17
N LEU A 19 1.86 -6.68 3.92
CA LEU A 19 1.13 -5.45 3.63
C LEU A 19 1.46 -4.92 2.25
N ARG A 20 2.74 -4.92 1.90
CA ARG A 20 3.16 -4.43 0.58
C ARG A 20 2.64 -5.31 -0.54
N SER A 21 2.67 -6.63 -0.33
CA SER A 21 2.18 -7.56 -1.35
C SER A 21 0.70 -7.35 -1.63
N LEU A 22 -0.08 -7.21 -0.58
CA LEU A 22 -1.51 -6.98 -0.72
C LEU A 22 -1.77 -5.66 -1.45
N PHE A 23 -1.04 -4.63 -1.08
CA PHE A 23 -1.20 -3.34 -1.71
C PHE A 23 -0.84 -3.38 -3.20
N ILE A 24 0.28 -4.00 -3.52
CA ILE A 24 0.73 -4.10 -4.91
C ILE A 24 -0.30 -4.83 -5.76
N CYS A 25 -0.78 -5.95 -5.23
CA CYS A 25 -1.74 -6.77 -5.96
C CYS A 25 -3.01 -5.98 -6.28
N ARG A 26 -3.51 -5.27 -5.28
CA ARG A 26 -4.73 -4.50 -5.47
C ARG A 26 -4.50 -3.29 -6.35
N ALA A 27 -3.35 -2.65 -6.21
CA ALA A 27 -3.03 -1.49 -7.03
C ALA A 27 -2.98 -1.87 -8.52
N LYS A 28 -2.43 -3.03 -8.81
CA LYS A 28 -2.40 -3.50 -10.19
C LYS A 28 -3.81 -3.73 -10.73
N ARG A 29 -4.71 -4.20 -9.89
CA ARG A 29 -6.10 -4.37 -10.30
C ARG A 29 -6.79 -3.06 -10.59
N HIS A 30 -6.31 -1.98 -9.98
CA HIS A 30 -6.86 -0.64 -10.20
C HIS A 30 -6.06 0.11 -11.25
N LYS A 31 -5.29 -0.60 -12.04
CA LYS A 31 -4.57 -0.06 -13.21
C LYS A 31 -3.49 0.95 -12.83
N TRP A 32 -2.91 0.79 -11.68
CA TRP A 32 -1.74 1.59 -11.31
C TRP A 32 -0.55 1.17 -12.17
N SER A 33 0.24 2.12 -12.59
CA SER A 33 1.47 1.80 -13.31
C SER A 33 2.52 1.28 -12.33
N ASN A 34 3.54 0.61 -12.89
CA ASN A 34 4.64 0.14 -12.06
C ASN A 34 5.34 1.29 -11.36
N GLU A 35 5.45 2.42 -12.04
CA GLU A 35 6.09 3.60 -11.44
C GLU A 35 5.30 4.12 -10.25
N GLU A 36 3.98 4.16 -10.38
CA GLU A 36 3.13 4.63 -9.30
C GLU A 36 3.25 3.73 -8.07
N ILE A 37 3.22 2.43 -8.31
CA ILE A 37 3.37 1.46 -7.23
C ILE A 37 4.74 1.61 -6.59
N SER A 38 5.78 1.75 -7.41
CA SER A 38 7.14 1.88 -6.93
C SER A 38 7.34 3.07 -6.00
N VAL A 39 6.72 4.19 -6.35
CA VAL A 39 6.83 5.39 -5.52
C VAL A 39 6.30 5.12 -4.11
N VAL A 40 5.15 4.48 -4.02
CA VAL A 40 4.56 4.17 -2.71
C VAL A 40 5.41 3.16 -1.95
N ILE A 41 5.85 2.11 -2.64
CA ILE A 41 6.64 1.07 -1.99
C ILE A 41 7.96 1.62 -1.48
N LYS A 42 8.59 2.50 -2.23
CA LYS A 42 9.84 3.12 -1.77
C LYS A 42 9.65 3.90 -0.49
N LYS A 43 8.49 4.49 -0.29
CA LYS A 43 8.20 5.22 0.94
C LYS A 43 8.09 4.30 2.14
N THR A 44 7.86 3.02 1.91
CA THR A 44 7.74 2.04 2.99
C THR A 44 9.03 1.29 3.28
N LEU A 45 10.05 1.45 2.44
CA LEU A 45 11.31 0.75 2.65
C LEU A 45 11.99 1.27 3.92
N TYR A 46 12.59 0.35 4.66
CA TYR A 46 13.32 0.65 5.88
C TYR A 46 12.45 1.22 6.99
N LYS A 47 11.15 1.02 6.89
CA LYS A 47 10.22 1.45 7.93
C LYS A 47 9.73 0.25 8.72
N ASP A 48 9.33 0.50 9.96
CA ASP A 48 8.76 -0.58 10.77
C ASP A 48 7.33 -0.86 10.31
N LYS A 49 6.75 -1.95 10.84
CA LYS A 49 5.45 -2.38 10.36
C LYS A 49 4.34 -1.36 10.62
N MET A 50 4.42 -0.63 11.72
CA MET A 50 3.41 0.39 12.00
C MET A 50 3.48 1.53 10.99
N SER A 51 4.70 1.97 10.66
CA SER A 51 4.88 3.02 9.68
C SER A 51 4.44 2.57 8.30
N VAL A 52 4.77 1.34 7.91
CA VAL A 52 4.33 0.79 6.64
C VAL A 52 2.81 0.77 6.56
N TYR A 53 2.18 0.29 7.63
CA TYR A 53 0.73 0.26 7.70
C TYR A 53 0.12 1.65 7.48
N LYS A 54 0.63 2.64 8.19
CA LYS A 54 0.10 4.00 8.08
C LYS A 54 0.32 4.60 6.70
N ILE A 55 1.49 4.37 6.12
CA ILE A 55 1.79 4.89 4.80
C ILE A 55 0.84 4.29 3.76
N LEU A 56 0.69 2.97 3.79
CA LEU A 56 -0.17 2.30 2.82
C LEU A 56 -1.63 2.67 3.02
N MET A 57 -2.07 2.80 4.27
CA MET A 57 -3.45 3.20 4.54
C MET A 57 -3.77 4.58 3.98
N GLY A 58 -2.77 5.44 3.87
CA GLY A 58 -2.96 6.74 3.25
C GLY A 58 -3.31 6.67 1.78
N TYR A 59 -3.02 5.54 1.15
CA TYR A 59 -3.33 5.31 -0.27
C TYR A 59 -4.50 4.37 -0.45
N ILE A 60 -5.20 4.03 0.61
CA ILE A 60 -6.36 3.15 0.53
C ILE A 60 -7.60 3.95 0.87
N GLU A 61 -8.59 3.82 0.02
CA GLU A 61 -9.88 4.45 0.27
C GLU A 61 -10.66 3.55 1.21
N SER A 62 -11.03 4.07 2.36
CA SER A 62 -11.60 3.26 3.43
C SER A 62 -13.10 3.21 3.38
N LYS A 63 -13.66 3.23 2.26
CA LYS A 63 -15.09 3.02 2.20
C LYS A 63 -15.47 2.40 0.92
#